data_16b34c0405cf33a4681bf9bd0d905db1
#
_entry.id   16b34c0405cf33a4681bf9bd0d905db1
#
_cell.length_a   1.000
_cell.length_b   1.000
_cell.length_c   1.000
_cell.angle_alpha   90.00
_cell.angle_beta   90.00
_cell.angle_gamma   90.00
#
_symmetry.space_group_name_H-M   'P 1'
#
loop_
_entity.id
_entity.type
_entity.pdbx_description
1 polymer ?
#
loop_
_entity_poly.entity_id
_entity_poly.type
_entity_poly.pdbx_seq_one_letter_code
_entity_poly.pdbx_strand_id
1 'polypeptide(L)'
;MQLTTSDLLARGAALLAPVLESPGLDAGILLAFSLGMPRVRLKSHPEEARSAADLERYLALIERRAQGEPLAYITGRREFWTLELAVSRDVLVPRPETELLVERGLALCSAAAARVLDLGTGSGAIALSLAAERPAWQVLAIDVSPAALAVARDNGRRLGLTAVAFEPGDWFSGLAGRRFDLVLSNPPYVDARDPALLALKDEPRQALTPGDDALADLRAIIRAAPDHLYVGGWLALEHGATQAGSVAHELVARGFGSVRSHRDLGGHERVTEGQWT
;
A
#
# COMPACT_ATOMS: atom_id res chain seq x y z
N MET A 1 -7.86 -25.81 35.02
CA MET A 1 -6.87 -26.12 33.95
C MET A 1 -6.19 -24.78 33.61
N GLN A 2 -4.89 -24.74 33.61
CA GLN A 2 -4.15 -23.54 33.30
C GLN A 2 -4.13 -23.37 31.77
N LEU A 3 -4.51 -22.20 31.27
CA LEU A 3 -4.49 -21.90 29.83
C LEU A 3 -3.04 -21.82 29.34
N THR A 4 -2.76 -22.41 28.18
CA THR A 4 -1.44 -22.36 27.53
C THR A 4 -1.46 -21.52 26.28
N THR A 5 -0.27 -21.19 25.73
CA THR A 5 -0.12 -20.54 24.42
C THR A 5 -0.83 -21.35 23.33
N SER A 6 -0.69 -22.69 23.35
CA SER A 6 -1.35 -23.58 22.38
C SER A 6 -2.88 -23.52 22.46
N ASP A 7 -3.43 -23.45 23.69
CA ASP A 7 -4.90 -23.34 23.87
C ASP A 7 -5.42 -22.02 23.30
N LEU A 8 -4.72 -20.90 23.52
CA LEU A 8 -5.10 -19.60 22.97
C LEU A 8 -5.06 -19.62 21.44
N LEU A 9 -3.99 -20.15 20.84
CA LEU A 9 -3.88 -20.26 19.38
C LEU A 9 -5.00 -21.10 18.78
N ALA A 10 -5.28 -22.27 19.35
CA ALA A 10 -6.34 -23.15 18.87
C ALA A 10 -7.71 -22.47 18.98
N ARG A 11 -7.98 -21.76 20.08
CA ARG A 11 -9.24 -21.04 20.30
C ARG A 11 -9.41 -19.88 19.30
N GLY A 12 -8.36 -19.07 19.09
CA GLY A 12 -8.41 -17.96 18.14
C GLY A 12 -8.60 -18.45 16.70
N ALA A 13 -7.88 -19.50 16.30
CA ALA A 13 -8.02 -20.10 14.98
C ALA A 13 -9.45 -20.66 14.75
N ALA A 14 -10.04 -21.31 15.75
CA ALA A 14 -11.41 -21.83 15.66
C ALA A 14 -12.44 -20.71 15.49
N LEU A 15 -12.27 -19.57 16.18
CA LEU A 15 -13.17 -18.41 16.06
C LEU A 15 -13.06 -17.71 14.71
N LEU A 16 -11.87 -17.71 14.08
CA LEU A 16 -11.65 -17.10 12.77
C LEU A 16 -11.93 -18.03 11.58
N ALA A 17 -12.00 -19.35 11.80
CA ALA A 17 -12.21 -20.34 10.74
C ALA A 17 -13.48 -20.11 9.87
N PRO A 18 -14.62 -19.61 10.39
CA PRO A 18 -15.80 -19.36 9.57
C PRO A 18 -15.63 -18.20 8.57
N VAL A 19 -14.65 -17.30 8.78
CA VAL A 19 -14.53 -16.03 8.03
C VAL A 19 -13.19 -15.87 7.30
N LEU A 20 -12.21 -16.76 7.53
CA LEU A 20 -10.87 -16.67 6.94
C LEU A 20 -10.40 -18.01 6.37
N GLU A 21 -9.67 -17.94 5.27
CA GLU A 21 -9.00 -19.11 4.67
C GLU A 21 -7.78 -19.58 5.49
N SER A 22 -7.09 -18.67 6.15
CA SER A 22 -5.87 -18.94 6.92
C SER A 22 -5.99 -18.49 8.38
N PRO A 23 -6.96 -19.02 9.14
CA PRO A 23 -7.28 -18.53 10.49
C PRO A 23 -6.14 -18.69 11.49
N GLY A 24 -5.32 -19.73 11.37
CA GLY A 24 -4.18 -19.98 12.26
C GLY A 24 -3.05 -18.96 12.10
N LEU A 25 -2.88 -18.39 10.91
CA LEU A 25 -1.89 -17.34 10.68
C LEU A 25 -2.29 -16.05 11.41
N ASP A 26 -3.52 -15.59 11.20
CA ASP A 26 -4.04 -14.37 11.83
C ASP A 26 -4.11 -14.52 13.35
N ALA A 27 -4.58 -15.66 13.85
CA ALA A 27 -4.60 -15.99 15.28
C ALA A 27 -3.20 -15.88 15.90
N GLY A 28 -2.18 -16.42 15.21
CA GLY A 28 -0.79 -16.34 15.67
C GLY A 28 -0.21 -14.92 15.68
N ILE A 29 -0.54 -14.12 14.67
CA ILE A 29 -0.11 -12.71 14.62
C ILE A 29 -0.76 -11.91 15.74
N LEU A 30 -2.07 -12.05 15.93
CA LEU A 30 -2.81 -11.33 16.96
C LEU A 30 -2.41 -11.74 18.37
N LEU A 31 -2.10 -13.02 18.61
CA LEU A 31 -1.58 -13.47 19.91
C LEU A 31 -0.20 -12.88 20.20
N ALA A 32 0.71 -12.94 19.23
CA ALA A 32 2.04 -12.34 19.36
C ALA A 32 1.95 -10.83 19.66
N PHE A 33 1.07 -10.13 18.93
CA PHE A 33 0.81 -8.71 19.14
C PHE A 33 0.25 -8.41 20.54
N SER A 34 -0.77 -9.16 20.98
CA SER A 34 -1.39 -8.98 22.30
C SER A 34 -0.43 -9.21 23.48
N LEU A 35 0.55 -10.09 23.27
CA LEU A 35 1.56 -10.43 24.28
C LEU A 35 2.85 -9.60 24.16
N GLY A 36 2.98 -8.76 23.13
CA GLY A 36 4.19 -7.96 22.89
C GLY A 36 5.44 -8.81 22.63
N MET A 37 5.30 -9.96 21.94
CA MET A 37 6.41 -10.89 21.74
C MET A 37 6.51 -11.37 20.27
N PRO A 38 7.69 -11.83 19.81
CA PRO A 38 7.86 -12.40 18.48
C PRO A 38 7.05 -13.68 18.29
N ARG A 39 6.46 -13.87 17.10
CA ARG A 39 5.70 -15.10 16.77
C ARG A 39 6.49 -16.40 16.94
N VAL A 40 7.80 -16.37 16.72
CA VAL A 40 8.65 -17.54 16.91
C VAL A 40 8.56 -18.10 18.33
N ARG A 41 8.41 -17.22 19.35
CA ARG A 41 8.27 -17.63 20.74
C ARG A 41 6.99 -18.42 21.01
N LEU A 42 5.89 -18.09 20.32
CA LEU A 42 4.63 -18.82 20.45
C LEU A 42 4.79 -20.30 20.01
N LYS A 43 5.63 -20.52 18.98
CA LYS A 43 5.90 -21.86 18.44
C LYS A 43 6.92 -22.64 19.28
N SER A 44 7.90 -21.94 19.84
CA SER A 44 8.96 -22.58 20.64
C SER A 44 8.55 -22.89 22.08
N HIS A 45 7.51 -22.22 22.61
CA HIS A 45 7.00 -22.40 23.98
C HIS A 45 5.45 -22.51 23.97
N PRO A 46 4.89 -23.54 23.30
CA PRO A 46 3.45 -23.71 23.19
C PRO A 46 2.77 -24.03 24.53
N GLU A 47 3.53 -24.59 25.48
CA GLU A 47 3.10 -24.96 26.84
C GLU A 47 3.11 -23.80 27.84
N GLU A 48 3.69 -22.66 27.47
CA GLU A 48 3.81 -21.50 28.38
C GLU A 48 2.43 -21.06 28.87
N ALA A 49 2.31 -20.97 30.19
CA ALA A 49 1.07 -20.58 30.86
C ALA A 49 0.67 -19.14 30.56
N ARG A 50 -0.61 -18.91 30.37
CA ARG A 50 -1.19 -17.60 30.07
C ARG A 50 -2.22 -17.21 31.11
N SER A 51 -2.27 -15.93 31.40
CA SER A 51 -3.23 -15.38 32.36
C SER A 51 -4.63 -15.21 31.74
N ALA A 52 -5.65 -15.06 32.59
CA ALA A 52 -7.00 -14.70 32.13
C ALA A 52 -7.00 -13.33 31.43
N ALA A 53 -6.18 -12.39 31.86
CA ALA A 53 -6.04 -11.08 31.23
C ALA A 53 -5.41 -11.16 29.83
N ASP A 54 -4.45 -12.10 29.59
CA ASP A 54 -3.92 -12.35 28.25
C ASP A 54 -4.99 -12.89 27.32
N LEU A 55 -5.81 -13.84 27.80
CA LEU A 55 -6.95 -14.38 27.05
C LEU A 55 -7.93 -13.27 26.68
N GLU A 56 -8.33 -12.42 27.61
CA GLU A 56 -9.30 -11.34 27.38
C GLU A 56 -8.80 -10.36 26.31
N ARG A 57 -7.57 -9.86 26.45
CA ARG A 57 -6.95 -8.98 25.46
C ARG A 57 -6.87 -9.62 24.06
N TYR A 58 -6.46 -10.87 24.02
CA TYR A 58 -6.38 -11.61 22.77
C TYR A 58 -7.75 -11.79 22.10
N LEU A 59 -8.76 -12.24 22.86
CA LEU A 59 -10.10 -12.45 22.32
C LEU A 59 -10.75 -11.18 21.79
N ALA A 60 -10.48 -10.03 22.40
CA ALA A 60 -10.94 -8.74 21.88
C ALA A 60 -10.37 -8.44 20.48
N LEU A 61 -9.10 -8.79 20.21
CA LEU A 61 -8.50 -8.63 18.90
C LEU A 61 -9.06 -9.65 17.87
N ILE A 62 -9.30 -10.89 18.32
CA ILE A 62 -9.92 -11.93 17.49
C ILE A 62 -11.33 -11.51 17.08
N GLU A 63 -12.12 -10.93 17.98
CA GLU A 63 -13.47 -10.45 17.68
C GLU A 63 -13.44 -9.35 16.60
N ARG A 64 -12.57 -8.36 16.74
CA ARG A 64 -12.38 -7.31 15.72
C ARG A 64 -12.07 -7.93 14.34
N ARG A 65 -11.15 -8.91 14.32
CA ARG A 65 -10.76 -9.60 13.10
C ARG A 65 -11.91 -10.43 12.50
N ALA A 66 -12.69 -11.10 13.33
CA ALA A 66 -13.86 -11.86 12.91
C ALA A 66 -14.96 -10.98 12.31
N GLN A 67 -15.05 -9.70 12.73
CA GLN A 67 -15.93 -8.68 12.14
C GLN A 67 -15.44 -8.12 10.81
N GLY A 68 -14.27 -8.57 10.32
CA GLY A 68 -13.69 -8.21 9.04
C GLY A 68 -12.64 -7.09 9.10
N GLU A 69 -12.35 -6.53 10.29
CA GLU A 69 -11.34 -5.47 10.38
C GLU A 69 -9.98 -5.98 9.87
N PRO A 70 -9.29 -5.23 8.97
CA PRO A 70 -7.98 -5.62 8.45
C PRO A 70 -6.97 -5.89 9.57
N LEU A 71 -6.24 -7.01 9.46
CA LEU A 71 -5.21 -7.38 10.43
C LEU A 71 -4.20 -6.24 10.66
N ALA A 72 -3.84 -5.54 9.58
CA ALA A 72 -2.93 -4.41 9.61
C ALA A 72 -3.45 -3.24 10.47
N TYR A 73 -4.75 -2.96 10.46
CA TYR A 73 -5.35 -1.92 11.32
C TYR A 73 -5.43 -2.35 12.79
N ILE A 74 -5.65 -3.64 13.04
CA ILE A 74 -5.66 -4.17 14.41
C ILE A 74 -4.27 -4.07 15.03
N THR A 75 -3.22 -4.38 14.25
CA THR A 75 -1.83 -4.34 14.72
C THR A 75 -1.18 -2.96 14.57
N GLY A 76 -1.78 -2.07 13.77
CA GLY A 76 -1.25 -0.74 13.45
C GLY A 76 -0.04 -0.78 12.51
N ARG A 77 0.28 -1.94 11.89
CA ARG A 77 1.50 -2.14 11.10
C ARG A 77 1.27 -2.99 9.86
N ARG A 78 2.08 -2.70 8.82
CA ARG A 78 2.14 -3.49 7.59
C ARG A 78 3.57 -3.52 7.08
N GLU A 79 4.08 -4.71 6.81
CA GLU A 79 5.32 -4.88 6.05
C GLU A 79 5.05 -4.59 4.57
N PHE A 80 5.93 -3.81 3.95
CA PHE A 80 5.89 -3.48 2.54
C PHE A 80 7.32 -3.24 2.06
N TRP A 81 7.74 -3.91 0.99
CA TRP A 81 9.12 -3.90 0.50
C TRP A 81 10.08 -4.34 1.63
N THR A 82 11.00 -3.50 2.01
CA THR A 82 11.95 -3.74 3.10
C THR A 82 11.58 -2.99 4.39
N LEU A 83 10.38 -2.38 4.45
CA LEU A 83 9.96 -1.46 5.50
C LEU A 83 8.79 -2.01 6.32
N GLU A 84 8.74 -1.68 7.61
CA GLU A 84 7.56 -1.83 8.45
C GLU A 84 6.87 -0.47 8.59
N LEU A 85 5.72 -0.31 7.95
CA LEU A 85 4.95 0.92 7.93
C LEU A 85 3.85 0.92 8.99
N ALA A 86 3.66 2.05 9.67
CA ALA A 86 2.44 2.31 10.42
C ALA A 86 1.28 2.51 9.44
N VAL A 87 0.14 1.94 9.79
CA VAL A 87 -1.11 2.09 9.04
C VAL A 87 -2.28 2.33 9.98
N SER A 88 -3.27 3.08 9.52
CA SER A 88 -4.52 3.35 10.22
C SER A 88 -5.67 3.36 9.21
N ARG A 89 -6.89 3.58 9.69
CA ARG A 89 -8.09 3.74 8.83
C ARG A 89 -8.01 4.97 7.90
N ASP A 90 -6.98 5.79 8.03
CA ASP A 90 -6.76 6.98 7.20
C ASP A 90 -6.04 6.67 5.88
N VAL A 91 -5.46 5.46 5.74
CA VAL A 91 -4.67 5.05 4.57
C VAL A 91 -5.07 3.67 4.08
N LEU A 92 -4.95 3.44 2.78
CA LEU A 92 -5.05 2.10 2.21
C LEU A 92 -3.96 1.21 2.83
N VAL A 93 -4.31 -0.02 3.20
CA VAL A 93 -3.30 -1.02 3.61
C VAL A 93 -2.42 -1.33 2.40
N PRO A 94 -1.09 -1.10 2.45
CA PRO A 94 -0.19 -1.41 1.34
C PRO A 94 -0.34 -2.85 0.85
N ARG A 95 -0.51 -3.03 -0.47
CA ARG A 95 -0.72 -4.33 -1.11
C ARG A 95 0.61 -4.89 -1.62
N PRO A 96 0.81 -6.21 -1.54
CA PRO A 96 2.03 -6.84 -2.10
C PRO A 96 2.21 -6.54 -3.60
N GLU A 97 1.11 -6.44 -4.36
CA GLU A 97 1.12 -6.15 -5.79
C GLU A 97 1.72 -4.77 -6.10
N THR A 98 1.58 -3.81 -5.19
CA THR A 98 2.15 -2.46 -5.31
C THR A 98 3.69 -2.45 -5.23
N GLU A 99 4.31 -3.51 -4.70
CA GLU A 99 5.76 -3.66 -4.72
C GLU A 99 6.33 -3.73 -6.15
N LEU A 100 5.53 -4.23 -7.11
CA LEU A 100 5.88 -4.19 -8.53
C LEU A 100 6.07 -2.75 -9.03
N LEU A 101 5.28 -1.79 -8.53
CA LEU A 101 5.44 -0.38 -8.91
C LEU A 101 6.77 0.20 -8.40
N VAL A 102 7.19 -0.19 -7.20
CA VAL A 102 8.53 0.17 -6.66
C VAL A 102 9.64 -0.46 -7.51
N GLU A 103 9.55 -1.76 -7.80
CA GLU A 103 10.50 -2.48 -8.65
C GLU A 103 10.65 -1.80 -10.02
N ARG A 104 9.52 -1.48 -10.67
CA ARG A 104 9.52 -0.78 -11.96
C ARG A 104 10.15 0.60 -11.85
N GLY A 105 9.79 1.38 -10.85
CA GLY A 105 10.38 2.70 -10.62
C GLY A 105 11.90 2.66 -10.51
N LEU A 106 12.45 1.71 -9.78
CA LEU A 106 13.89 1.49 -9.63
C LEU A 106 14.57 1.06 -10.95
N ALA A 107 13.86 0.30 -11.79
CA ALA A 107 14.37 -0.17 -13.07
C ALA A 107 14.33 0.91 -14.18
N LEU A 108 13.29 1.76 -14.17
CA LEU A 108 13.07 2.80 -15.17
C LEU A 108 14.02 3.98 -15.02
N CYS A 109 14.45 4.28 -13.80
CA CYS A 109 15.36 5.39 -13.51
C CYS A 109 16.66 4.86 -12.91
N SER A 110 17.69 4.73 -13.74
CA SER A 110 19.02 4.29 -13.32
C SER A 110 19.95 5.44 -12.90
N ALA A 111 19.48 6.70 -12.97
CA ALA A 111 20.26 7.86 -12.61
C ALA A 111 20.65 7.82 -11.12
N ALA A 112 21.88 8.22 -10.82
CA ALA A 112 22.37 8.29 -9.43
C ALA A 112 21.58 9.28 -8.58
N ALA A 113 21.06 10.36 -9.19
CA ALA A 113 20.15 11.33 -8.59
C ALA A 113 18.99 11.57 -9.55
N ALA A 114 17.77 11.58 -9.03
CA ALA A 114 16.55 11.79 -9.80
C ALA A 114 15.53 12.59 -8.98
N ARG A 115 14.61 13.26 -9.67
CA ARG A 115 13.41 13.86 -9.09
C ARG A 115 12.26 12.92 -9.32
N VAL A 116 11.68 12.42 -8.24
CA VAL A 116 10.62 11.41 -8.26
C VAL A 116 9.37 11.96 -7.60
N LEU A 117 8.23 11.68 -8.19
CA LEU A 117 6.92 12.05 -7.66
C LEU A 117 6.08 10.79 -7.42
N ASP A 118 5.54 10.67 -6.21
CA ASP A 118 4.55 9.67 -5.82
C ASP A 118 3.20 10.36 -5.61
N LEU A 119 2.21 10.04 -6.46
CA LEU A 119 0.86 10.62 -6.43
C LEU A 119 -0.10 9.70 -5.72
N GLY A 120 -0.80 10.21 -4.70
CA GLY A 120 -1.69 9.41 -3.84
C GLY A 120 -0.88 8.52 -2.91
N THR A 121 0.07 9.11 -2.17
CA THR A 121 1.10 8.37 -1.42
C THR A 121 0.57 7.50 -0.27
N GLY A 122 -0.62 7.79 0.24
CA GLY A 122 -1.25 7.05 1.35
C GLY A 122 -0.35 6.98 2.59
N SER A 123 0.10 5.79 2.95
CA SER A 123 1.03 5.56 4.07
C SER A 123 2.48 5.96 3.78
N GLY A 124 2.78 6.40 2.56
CA GLY A 124 4.13 6.66 2.08
C GLY A 124 4.84 5.42 1.52
N ALA A 125 4.14 4.33 1.28
CA ALA A 125 4.72 3.03 0.95
C ALA A 125 5.66 3.10 -0.27
N ILE A 126 5.24 3.67 -1.39
CA ILE A 126 6.05 3.78 -2.61
C ILE A 126 7.19 4.78 -2.38
N ALA A 127 6.87 6.00 -1.95
CA ALA A 127 7.85 7.08 -1.77
C ALA A 127 8.99 6.69 -0.82
N LEU A 128 8.65 6.10 0.34
CA LEU A 128 9.62 5.71 1.36
C LEU A 128 10.48 4.53 0.90
N SER A 129 9.90 3.55 0.19
CA SER A 129 10.66 2.43 -0.38
C SER A 129 11.68 2.92 -1.41
N LEU A 130 11.29 3.84 -2.31
CA LEU A 130 12.22 4.42 -3.28
C LEU A 130 13.34 5.22 -2.61
N ALA A 131 13.01 6.01 -1.59
CA ALA A 131 14.00 6.78 -0.83
C ALA A 131 14.97 5.90 -0.04
N ALA A 132 14.52 4.76 0.48
CA ALA A 132 15.37 3.79 1.15
C ALA A 132 16.38 3.15 0.18
N GLU A 133 15.92 2.77 -1.03
CA GLU A 133 16.75 2.15 -2.06
C GLU A 133 17.68 3.15 -2.78
N ARG A 134 17.29 4.42 -2.86
CA ARG A 134 18.00 5.47 -3.58
C ARG A 134 18.09 6.75 -2.75
N PRO A 135 18.97 6.82 -1.74
CA PRO A 135 19.05 7.95 -0.82
C PRO A 135 19.39 9.30 -1.48
N ALA A 136 19.96 9.28 -2.68
CA ALA A 136 20.29 10.49 -3.45
C ALA A 136 19.11 11.02 -4.30
N TRP A 137 18.01 10.28 -4.37
CA TRP A 137 16.82 10.74 -5.08
C TRP A 137 16.07 11.80 -4.28
N GLN A 138 15.52 12.79 -4.98
CA GLN A 138 14.64 13.80 -4.43
C GLN A 138 13.20 13.32 -4.60
N VAL A 139 12.64 12.70 -3.56
CA VAL A 139 11.30 12.14 -3.60
C VAL A 139 10.30 13.15 -3.02
N LEU A 140 9.31 13.52 -3.83
CA LEU A 140 8.11 14.23 -3.41
C LEU A 140 6.95 13.25 -3.39
N ALA A 141 6.18 13.27 -2.32
CA ALA A 141 4.99 12.46 -2.13
C ALA A 141 3.77 13.36 -1.88
N ILE A 142 2.72 13.13 -2.63
CA ILE A 142 1.51 13.96 -2.59
C ILE A 142 0.30 13.11 -2.22
N ASP A 143 -0.59 13.68 -1.42
CA ASP A 143 -1.89 13.10 -1.14
C ASP A 143 -2.92 14.21 -0.91
N VAL A 144 -4.16 13.97 -1.32
CA VAL A 144 -5.28 14.88 -1.07
C VAL A 144 -5.73 14.83 0.39
N SER A 145 -5.47 13.70 1.09
CA SER A 145 -5.84 13.48 2.49
C SER A 145 -4.77 14.00 3.45
N PRO A 146 -5.04 15.05 4.26
CA PRO A 146 -4.12 15.47 5.30
C PRO A 146 -3.84 14.38 6.35
N ALA A 147 -4.80 13.50 6.60
CA ALA A 147 -4.65 12.38 7.53
C ALA A 147 -3.67 11.33 6.97
N ALA A 148 -3.79 10.99 5.69
CA ALA A 148 -2.82 10.11 5.02
C ALA A 148 -1.40 10.70 5.05
N LEU A 149 -1.25 11.99 4.75
CA LEU A 149 0.03 12.68 4.85
C LEU A 149 0.61 12.68 6.28
N ALA A 150 -0.24 12.73 7.30
CA ALA A 150 0.22 12.62 8.69
C ALA A 150 0.83 11.24 8.97
N VAL A 151 0.18 10.16 8.50
CA VAL A 151 0.69 8.80 8.59
C VAL A 151 2.00 8.64 7.81
N ALA A 152 2.06 9.13 6.56
CA ALA A 152 3.26 9.06 5.72
C ALA A 152 4.46 9.80 6.34
N ARG A 153 4.25 11.00 6.88
CA ARG A 153 5.30 11.77 7.59
C ARG A 153 5.77 11.06 8.85
N ASP A 154 4.86 10.43 9.59
CA ASP A 154 5.22 9.65 10.77
C ASP A 154 6.08 8.45 10.38
N ASN A 155 5.71 7.73 9.34
CA ASN A 155 6.51 6.63 8.78
C ASN A 155 7.90 7.13 8.36
N GLY A 156 7.99 8.25 7.64
CA GLY A 156 9.27 8.84 7.24
C GLY A 156 10.18 9.14 8.44
N ARG A 157 9.62 9.74 9.51
CA ARG A 157 10.38 10.00 10.75
C ARG A 157 10.83 8.72 11.45
N ARG A 158 9.93 7.73 11.62
CA ARG A 158 10.22 6.45 12.29
C ARG A 158 11.30 5.64 11.57
N LEU A 159 11.33 5.73 10.25
CA LEU A 159 12.29 5.02 9.41
C LEU A 159 13.58 5.81 9.16
N GLY A 160 13.67 7.07 9.63
CA GLY A 160 14.83 7.93 9.38
C GLY A 160 14.91 8.46 7.94
N LEU A 161 13.83 8.33 7.15
CA LEU A 161 13.75 8.75 5.75
C LEU A 161 13.21 10.20 5.64
N THR A 162 13.83 11.12 6.35
CA THR A 162 13.35 12.51 6.51
C THR A 162 13.59 13.39 5.28
N ALA A 163 14.32 12.89 4.28
CA ALA A 163 14.55 13.61 3.02
C ALA A 163 13.36 13.57 2.06
N VAL A 164 12.38 12.67 2.30
CA VAL A 164 11.14 12.63 1.52
C VAL A 164 10.29 13.84 1.87
N ALA A 165 9.91 14.62 0.85
CA ALA A 165 8.98 15.74 1.00
C ALA A 165 7.54 15.25 0.87
N PHE A 166 6.66 15.64 1.82
CA PHE A 166 5.24 15.30 1.79
C PHE A 166 4.41 16.59 1.70
N GLU A 167 3.68 16.77 0.61
CA GLU A 167 2.88 17.96 0.33
C GLU A 167 1.41 17.61 0.07
N PRO A 168 0.46 18.45 0.50
CA PRO A 168 -0.94 18.27 0.13
C PRO A 168 -1.15 18.62 -1.34
N GLY A 169 -1.95 17.84 -2.05
CA GLY A 169 -2.30 18.13 -3.44
C GLY A 169 -3.27 17.10 -4.01
N ASP A 170 -4.05 17.55 -4.98
CA ASP A 170 -4.91 16.70 -5.79
C ASP A 170 -4.18 16.46 -7.13
N TRP A 171 -3.61 15.28 -7.28
CA TRP A 171 -2.72 14.87 -8.36
C TRP A 171 -1.62 15.93 -8.60
N PHE A 172 -1.60 16.56 -9.77
CA PHE A 172 -0.61 17.58 -10.10
C PHE A 172 -1.00 19.02 -9.67
N SER A 173 -2.12 19.18 -8.97
CA SER A 173 -2.53 20.50 -8.48
C SER A 173 -1.46 21.07 -7.54
N GLY A 174 -1.07 22.32 -7.79
CA GLY A 174 -0.01 22.98 -6.99
C GLY A 174 1.44 22.70 -7.46
N LEU A 175 1.64 21.88 -8.48
CA LEU A 175 2.96 21.55 -9.01
C LEU A 175 3.37 22.32 -10.27
N ALA A 176 2.71 23.44 -10.57
CA ALA A 176 3.00 24.22 -11.78
C ALA A 176 4.51 24.53 -11.92
N GLY A 177 5.08 24.21 -13.09
CA GLY A 177 6.50 24.40 -13.40
C GLY A 177 7.47 23.36 -12.77
N ARG A 178 6.99 22.45 -11.94
CA ARG A 178 7.82 21.34 -11.41
C ARG A 178 7.82 20.19 -12.40
N ARG A 179 8.99 19.61 -12.65
CA ARG A 179 9.20 18.46 -13.53
C ARG A 179 9.97 17.37 -12.83
N PHE A 180 9.70 16.12 -13.23
CA PHE A 180 10.22 14.90 -12.61
C PHE A 180 10.83 13.97 -13.67
N ASP A 181 11.78 13.17 -13.27
CA ASP A 181 12.34 12.09 -14.08
C ASP A 181 11.44 10.85 -14.05
N LEU A 182 10.69 10.69 -12.95
CA LEU A 182 9.81 9.56 -12.71
C LEU A 182 8.57 10.00 -11.93
N VAL A 183 7.42 9.62 -12.41
CA VAL A 183 6.13 9.78 -11.72
C VAL A 183 5.52 8.40 -11.53
N LEU A 184 5.12 8.08 -10.29
CA LEU A 184 4.44 6.84 -9.94
C LEU A 184 3.11 7.16 -9.26
N SER A 185 2.15 6.26 -9.42
CA SER A 185 0.89 6.31 -8.68
C SER A 185 0.23 4.95 -8.59
N ASN A 186 -0.34 4.67 -7.43
CA ASN A 186 -1.39 3.67 -7.25
C ASN A 186 -2.71 4.41 -6.98
N PRO A 187 -3.39 4.92 -8.02
CA PRO A 187 -4.61 5.69 -7.84
C PRO A 187 -5.80 4.77 -7.54
N PRO A 188 -6.91 5.28 -7.04
CA PRO A 188 -8.17 4.53 -6.96
C PRO A 188 -8.58 4.02 -8.34
N TYR A 189 -8.92 2.73 -8.46
CA TYR A 189 -9.27 2.11 -9.75
C TYR A 189 -10.40 1.08 -9.65
N VAL A 190 -11.00 0.90 -8.48
CA VAL A 190 -12.10 -0.05 -8.28
C VAL A 190 -13.43 0.61 -8.68
N ASP A 191 -14.24 -0.07 -9.52
CA ASP A 191 -15.59 0.40 -9.88
C ASP A 191 -16.43 0.56 -8.61
N ALA A 192 -17.14 1.67 -8.48
CA ALA A 192 -17.97 1.95 -7.29
C ALA A 192 -19.07 0.90 -7.02
N ARG A 193 -19.38 0.09 -8.05
CA ARG A 193 -20.38 -1.01 -8.00
C ARG A 193 -19.76 -2.37 -7.76
N ASP A 194 -18.40 -2.45 -7.66
CA ASP A 194 -17.72 -3.73 -7.45
C ASP A 194 -18.06 -4.29 -6.05
N PRO A 195 -18.62 -5.52 -5.97
CA PRO A 195 -18.94 -6.13 -4.68
C PRO A 195 -17.70 -6.32 -3.77
N ALA A 196 -16.49 -6.34 -4.31
CA ALA A 196 -15.26 -6.40 -3.53
C ALA A 196 -15.13 -5.24 -2.54
N LEU A 197 -15.74 -4.06 -2.81
CA LEU A 197 -15.75 -2.92 -1.89
C LEU A 197 -16.42 -3.23 -0.56
N LEU A 198 -17.33 -4.21 -0.50
CA LEU A 198 -17.95 -4.63 0.76
C LEU A 198 -16.95 -5.27 1.73
N ALA A 199 -15.99 -6.01 1.19
CA ALA A 199 -14.90 -6.60 1.99
C ALA A 199 -13.86 -5.55 2.44
N LEU A 200 -13.81 -4.39 1.78
CA LEU A 200 -12.88 -3.28 2.03
C LEU A 200 -13.54 -2.11 2.78
N LYS A 201 -14.69 -2.35 3.42
CA LYS A 201 -15.51 -1.32 4.10
C LYS A 201 -14.78 -0.51 5.18
N ASP A 202 -13.72 -1.07 5.76
CA ASP A 202 -12.92 -0.44 6.81
C ASP A 202 -11.80 0.45 6.25
N GLU A 203 -11.53 0.38 4.94
CA GLU A 203 -10.51 1.17 4.27
C GLU A 203 -11.10 2.47 3.69
N PRO A 204 -10.30 3.55 3.54
CA PRO A 204 -10.79 4.82 3.03
C PRO A 204 -11.38 4.67 1.63
N ARG A 205 -12.67 4.94 1.45
CA ARG A 205 -13.35 4.77 0.17
C ARG A 205 -12.70 5.56 -0.97
N GLN A 206 -12.21 6.77 -0.68
CA GLN A 206 -11.51 7.62 -1.65
C GLN A 206 -10.18 7.03 -2.15
N ALA A 207 -9.57 6.10 -1.41
CA ALA A 207 -8.36 5.40 -1.83
C ALA A 207 -8.66 4.12 -2.65
N LEU A 208 -9.93 3.74 -2.77
CA LEU A 208 -10.36 2.52 -3.47
C LEU A 208 -11.01 2.82 -4.82
N THR A 209 -11.91 3.81 -4.85
CA THR A 209 -12.73 4.05 -6.03
C THR A 209 -12.76 5.52 -6.43
N PRO A 210 -12.57 5.83 -7.73
CA PRO A 210 -12.73 7.19 -8.26
C PRO A 210 -14.21 7.56 -8.51
N GLY A 211 -15.15 6.63 -8.26
CA GLY A 211 -16.57 6.80 -8.54
C GLY A 211 -17.09 5.86 -9.63
N ASP A 212 -18.00 6.37 -10.48
CA ASP A 212 -18.69 5.57 -11.50
C ASP A 212 -17.80 5.22 -12.71
N ASP A 213 -16.72 5.97 -12.95
CA ASP A 213 -15.72 5.66 -13.97
C ASP A 213 -14.41 5.21 -13.30
N ALA A 214 -14.19 3.91 -13.27
CA ALA A 214 -13.02 3.29 -12.65
C ALA A 214 -11.67 3.72 -13.27
N LEU A 215 -11.67 4.40 -14.43
CA LEU A 215 -10.47 4.92 -15.09
C LEU A 215 -10.31 6.45 -14.93
N ALA A 216 -11.21 7.12 -14.23
CA ALA A 216 -11.24 8.59 -14.16
C ALA A 216 -9.90 9.16 -13.64
N ASP A 217 -9.40 8.66 -12.52
CA ASP A 217 -8.16 9.14 -11.92
C ASP A 217 -6.94 8.78 -12.78
N LEU A 218 -6.89 7.55 -13.32
CA LEU A 218 -5.85 7.12 -14.26
C LEU A 218 -5.77 8.05 -15.48
N ARG A 219 -6.91 8.38 -16.08
CA ARG A 219 -6.98 9.34 -17.19
C ARG A 219 -6.56 10.75 -16.82
N ALA A 220 -6.96 11.22 -15.63
CA ALA A 220 -6.58 12.54 -15.14
C ALA A 220 -5.05 12.64 -14.98
N ILE A 221 -4.42 11.61 -14.39
CA ILE A 221 -2.97 11.54 -14.22
C ILE A 221 -2.28 11.48 -15.60
N ILE A 222 -2.68 10.58 -16.50
CA ILE A 222 -2.08 10.41 -17.83
C ILE A 222 -2.17 11.72 -18.62
N ARG A 223 -3.29 12.41 -18.54
CA ARG A 223 -3.51 13.67 -19.29
C ARG A 223 -2.56 14.78 -18.84
N ALA A 224 -2.33 14.91 -17.53
CA ALA A 224 -1.55 16.01 -16.96
C ALA A 224 -0.03 15.70 -16.90
N ALA A 225 0.36 14.42 -16.83
CA ALA A 225 1.75 14.01 -16.63
C ALA A 225 2.78 14.63 -17.59
N PRO A 226 2.52 14.85 -18.91
CA PRO A 226 3.48 15.48 -19.83
C PRO A 226 3.97 16.86 -19.38
N ASP A 227 3.13 17.67 -18.72
CA ASP A 227 3.52 18.99 -18.25
C ASP A 227 4.48 18.92 -17.05
N HIS A 228 4.55 17.76 -16.41
CA HIS A 228 5.31 17.48 -15.20
C HIS A 228 6.43 16.44 -15.38
N LEU A 229 6.68 15.97 -16.59
CA LEU A 229 7.80 15.09 -16.90
C LEU A 229 8.89 15.86 -17.65
N TYR A 230 10.15 15.52 -17.39
CA TYR A 230 11.21 15.82 -18.32
C TYR A 230 11.06 14.97 -19.59
N VAL A 231 11.58 15.45 -20.74
CA VAL A 231 11.74 14.59 -21.91
C VAL A 231 12.63 13.40 -21.54
N GLY A 232 12.21 12.20 -21.84
CA GLY A 232 12.85 10.95 -21.41
C GLY A 232 12.36 10.45 -20.03
N GLY A 233 11.55 11.23 -19.30
CA GLY A 233 10.98 10.83 -18.02
C GLY A 233 9.87 9.77 -18.17
N TRP A 234 9.55 9.07 -17.08
CA TRP A 234 8.64 7.94 -17.07
C TRP A 234 7.42 8.19 -16.20
N LEU A 235 6.28 7.68 -16.66
CA LEU A 235 5.06 7.52 -15.86
C LEU A 235 4.80 6.03 -15.68
N ALA A 236 4.60 5.57 -14.43
CA ALA A 236 4.22 4.21 -14.10
C ALA A 236 2.99 4.22 -13.20
N LEU A 237 1.97 3.46 -13.58
CA LEU A 237 0.65 3.45 -12.93
C LEU A 237 0.25 2.04 -12.57
N GLU A 238 -0.14 1.82 -11.30
CA GLU A 238 -0.87 0.62 -10.91
C GLU A 238 -2.34 0.75 -11.35
N HIS A 239 -2.95 -0.41 -11.67
CA HIS A 239 -4.33 -0.49 -12.13
C HIS A 239 -4.92 -1.87 -11.85
N GLY A 240 -6.23 -2.03 -12.01
CA GLY A 240 -6.92 -3.31 -11.92
C GLY A 240 -6.49 -4.29 -13.01
N ALA A 241 -6.56 -5.59 -12.71
CA ALA A 241 -6.07 -6.68 -13.58
C ALA A 241 -6.63 -6.66 -15.01
N THR A 242 -7.81 -6.08 -15.22
CA THR A 242 -8.49 -6.00 -16.52
C THR A 242 -8.31 -4.65 -17.22
N GLN A 243 -7.61 -3.70 -16.60
CA GLN A 243 -7.52 -2.31 -17.08
C GLN A 243 -6.25 -2.03 -17.90
N ALA A 244 -5.28 -2.95 -17.96
CA ALA A 244 -4.00 -2.73 -18.62
C ALA A 244 -4.12 -2.22 -20.08
N GLY A 245 -4.99 -2.85 -20.88
CA GLY A 245 -5.22 -2.44 -22.27
C GLY A 245 -5.76 -1.01 -22.40
N SER A 246 -6.66 -0.61 -21.50
CA SER A 246 -7.21 0.75 -21.46
C SER A 246 -6.15 1.77 -21.05
N VAL A 247 -5.37 1.48 -20.03
CA VAL A 247 -4.28 2.37 -19.57
C VAL A 247 -3.20 2.52 -20.63
N ALA A 248 -2.79 1.43 -21.27
CA ALA A 248 -1.83 1.47 -22.37
C ALA A 248 -2.34 2.30 -23.55
N HIS A 249 -3.62 2.15 -23.90
CA HIS A 249 -4.26 2.95 -24.96
C HIS A 249 -4.23 4.46 -24.62
N GLU A 250 -4.60 4.84 -23.39
CA GLU A 250 -4.60 6.25 -22.96
C GLU A 250 -3.18 6.84 -22.99
N LEU A 251 -2.16 6.07 -22.55
CA LEU A 251 -0.75 6.51 -22.63
C LEU A 251 -0.30 6.75 -24.05
N VAL A 252 -0.56 5.80 -24.98
CA VAL A 252 -0.22 5.94 -26.40
C VAL A 252 -0.95 7.12 -27.03
N ALA A 253 -2.26 7.25 -26.78
CA ALA A 253 -3.08 8.35 -27.30
C ALA A 253 -2.59 9.73 -26.78
N ARG A 254 -2.01 9.78 -25.56
CA ARG A 254 -1.45 11.00 -24.99
C ARG A 254 -0.06 11.35 -25.54
N GLY A 255 0.61 10.42 -26.24
CA GLY A 255 1.91 10.62 -26.87
C GLY A 255 3.09 10.00 -26.10
N PHE A 256 2.84 9.13 -25.13
CA PHE A 256 3.91 8.36 -24.49
C PHE A 256 4.44 7.28 -25.43
N GLY A 257 5.76 7.14 -25.48
CA GLY A 257 6.45 6.03 -26.13
C GLY A 257 6.78 4.89 -25.16
N SER A 258 7.34 3.80 -25.69
CA SER A 258 7.83 2.64 -24.89
C SER A 258 6.79 2.07 -23.92
N VAL A 259 5.49 2.15 -24.25
CA VAL A 259 4.40 1.71 -23.37
C VAL A 259 4.46 0.21 -23.16
N ARG A 260 4.45 -0.24 -21.89
CA ARG A 260 4.49 -1.66 -21.50
C ARG A 260 3.67 -1.91 -20.25
N SER A 261 3.05 -3.10 -20.20
CA SER A 261 2.36 -3.59 -19.00
C SER A 261 3.15 -4.74 -18.37
N HIS A 262 3.16 -4.77 -17.05
CA HIS A 262 3.90 -5.74 -16.23
C HIS A 262 2.94 -6.52 -15.34
N ARG A 263 3.29 -7.79 -15.10
CA ARG A 263 2.50 -8.72 -14.30
C ARG A 263 3.05 -8.83 -12.89
N ASP A 264 2.13 -8.92 -11.92
CA ASP A 264 2.45 -9.29 -10.55
C ASP A 264 2.83 -10.77 -10.42
N LEU A 265 3.22 -11.20 -9.23
CA LEU A 265 3.56 -12.61 -8.94
C LEU A 265 2.36 -13.57 -9.10
N GLY A 266 1.13 -13.06 -9.09
CA GLY A 266 -0.09 -13.80 -9.39
C GLY A 266 -0.37 -13.94 -10.89
N GLY A 267 0.47 -13.34 -11.76
CA GLY A 267 0.33 -13.37 -13.22
C GLY A 267 -0.67 -12.36 -13.78
N HIS A 268 -1.20 -11.45 -12.97
CA HIS A 268 -2.13 -10.40 -13.38
C HIS A 268 -1.39 -9.13 -13.79
N GLU A 269 -1.79 -8.50 -14.88
CA GLU A 269 -1.26 -7.20 -15.27
C GLU A 269 -1.67 -6.15 -14.23
N ARG A 270 -0.66 -5.45 -13.65
CA ARG A 270 -0.85 -4.53 -12.53
C ARG A 270 -0.23 -3.16 -12.73
N VAL A 271 0.87 -3.08 -13.46
CA VAL A 271 1.57 -1.83 -13.69
C VAL A 271 1.72 -1.61 -15.17
N THR A 272 1.30 -0.43 -15.65
CA THR A 272 1.58 0.02 -17.02
C THR A 272 2.43 1.28 -16.97
N GLU A 273 3.51 1.29 -17.75
CA GLU A 273 4.49 2.37 -17.82
C GLU A 273 4.57 2.94 -19.22
N GLY A 274 4.96 4.22 -19.34
CA GLY A 274 5.23 4.89 -20.61
C GLY A 274 6.27 5.98 -20.45
N GLN A 275 7.10 6.20 -21.47
CA GLN A 275 8.13 7.21 -21.49
C GLN A 275 7.64 8.46 -22.24
N TRP A 276 7.82 9.62 -21.65
CA TRP A 276 7.55 10.89 -22.30
C TRP A 276 8.71 11.25 -23.21
N THR A 277 8.44 11.42 -24.54
CA THR A 277 9.47 11.63 -25.59
C THR A 277 9.40 13.00 -26.23
#